data_0bd6a6b8815287076340d1f760982f75
#
_entry.id   0bd6a6b8815287076340d1f760982f75
#
_cell.length_a   1.000
_cell.length_b   1.000
_cell.length_c   1.000
_cell.angle_alpha   90.00
_cell.angle_beta   90.00
_cell.angle_gamma   90.00
#
_symmetry.space_group_name_H-M   'P 1'
#
loop_
_entity.id
_entity.type
_entity.pdbx_description
1 polymer ?
#
loop_
_entity_poly.entity_id
_entity_poly.type
_entity_poly.pdbx_seq_one_letter_code
_entity_poly.pdbx_strand_id
1 'polypeptide(L)'
;MDKMRSVAFHTLGCKLNFSETSTLARMLEAEGFEKKQFEDFADVYVINTCSVTDNADKECRQIVRRIQRKAPESLVVITGCYAQLKPKEIAEIPGVDLVLGAAEKFNIAQHLSTLTKGDSTKICSCDIEDVTGFTSSFSANDRTRTFLKVQDGCDYNCSFCTIPMARGKSRSDSIQNVLINAKAIAAKGVKEIVLTGVNLGDFGKGPDGAGVTIGINQREESFYELIQELDAIEGIERYRISSIEPNLLTPEIIEFVAKSKKFMPHFHIPLQSGSNDILKLMRRRYKRELYAERVAMIKQFMPHCAIGVDVIVGFPGETNEHFKETFDFLHSLDVSYLHVFTYSERANTHALDIQPVVPINIRNERNKTLRNLSFMKLQYFTQQFIGQSRKVLFEAFDKNGMMEGYTDNYLRITTPYRKEWANELVDWKL
;
A
#
# COMPACT_ATOMS: atom_id res chain seq x y z
N MET A 1 4.96 8.08 41.19
CA MET A 1 5.44 7.95 39.79
C MET A 1 4.28 7.34 39.03
N ASP A 2 3.60 8.12 38.18
CA ASP A 2 2.59 7.55 37.29
C ASP A 2 3.26 6.49 36.42
N LYS A 3 2.69 5.30 36.42
CA LYS A 3 3.19 4.19 35.62
C LYS A 3 3.12 4.58 34.15
N MET A 4 4.26 4.60 33.46
CA MET A 4 4.32 4.87 32.03
C MET A 4 3.37 3.91 31.30
N ARG A 5 2.41 4.45 30.53
CA ARG A 5 1.44 3.64 29.76
C ARG A 5 2.14 2.96 28.59
N SER A 6 1.75 1.76 28.30
CA SER A 6 2.32 0.99 27.17
C SER A 6 1.31 0.86 26.03
N VAL A 7 1.83 0.79 24.78
CA VAL A 7 1.01 0.67 23.58
C VAL A 7 1.56 -0.39 22.64
N ALA A 8 0.68 -1.21 22.08
CA ALA A 8 1.00 -2.19 21.05
C ALA A 8 0.16 -1.96 19.80
N PHE A 9 0.76 -2.20 18.64
CA PHE A 9 0.13 -1.93 17.34
C PHE A 9 -0.02 -3.21 16.52
N HIS A 10 -1.15 -3.32 15.82
CA HIS A 10 -1.35 -4.30 14.76
C HIS A 10 -1.82 -3.62 13.50
N THR A 11 -1.18 -3.92 12.36
CA THR A 11 -1.52 -3.30 11.08
C THR A 11 -2.04 -4.34 10.11
N LEU A 12 -3.26 -4.14 9.65
CA LEU A 12 -3.87 -4.87 8.56
C LEU A 12 -3.79 -4.06 7.27
N GLY A 13 -3.47 -4.71 6.16
CA GLY A 13 -3.61 -4.14 4.83
C GLY A 13 -2.33 -3.64 4.18
N CYS A 14 -2.35 -2.41 3.66
CA CYS A 14 -1.39 -1.92 2.69
C CYS A 14 -0.21 -1.14 3.30
N LYS A 15 0.76 -0.78 2.44
CA LYS A 15 1.94 0.02 2.79
C LYS A 15 1.57 1.37 3.41
N LEU A 16 0.44 1.98 2.99
CA LEU A 16 -0.09 3.21 3.60
C LEU A 16 -0.43 3.01 5.08
N ASN A 17 -1.17 1.94 5.40
CA ASN A 17 -1.50 1.64 6.79
C ASN A 17 -0.24 1.40 7.63
N PHE A 18 0.79 0.75 7.06
CA PHE A 18 2.06 0.55 7.75
C PHE A 18 2.79 1.87 8.03
N SER A 19 2.88 2.78 7.05
CA SER A 19 3.50 4.10 7.28
C SER A 19 2.75 4.92 8.32
N GLU A 20 1.42 4.88 8.29
CA GLU A 20 0.57 5.56 9.26
C GLU A 20 0.71 4.96 10.66
N THR A 21 0.68 3.63 10.82
CA THR A 21 0.88 2.98 12.12
C THR A 21 2.23 3.31 12.74
N SER A 22 3.30 3.29 11.95
CA SER A 22 4.64 3.63 12.42
C SER A 22 4.73 5.10 12.87
N THR A 23 4.00 6.00 12.19
CA THR A 23 3.89 7.41 12.60
C THR A 23 3.10 7.56 13.89
N LEU A 24 1.96 6.87 14.03
CA LEU A 24 1.17 6.85 15.27
C LEU A 24 1.99 6.34 16.46
N ALA A 25 2.81 5.31 16.23
CA ALA A 25 3.69 4.77 17.27
C ALA A 25 4.67 5.85 17.77
N ARG A 26 5.37 6.53 16.86
CA ARG A 26 6.30 7.61 17.23
C ARG A 26 5.62 8.80 17.93
N MET A 27 4.38 9.14 17.51
CA MET A 27 3.62 10.19 18.17
C MET A 27 3.28 9.80 19.62
N LEU A 28 2.84 8.56 19.86
CA LEU A 28 2.57 8.10 21.21
C LEU A 28 3.84 7.91 22.06
N GLU A 29 4.96 7.49 21.46
CA GLU A 29 6.25 7.46 22.14
C GLU A 29 6.69 8.86 22.58
N ALA A 30 6.46 9.90 21.75
CA ALA A 30 6.74 11.30 22.12
C ALA A 30 5.85 11.80 23.26
N GLU A 31 4.64 11.25 23.41
CA GLU A 31 3.71 11.52 24.53
C GLU A 31 3.99 10.61 25.76
N GLY A 32 5.11 9.88 25.78
CA GLY A 32 5.55 9.09 26.92
C GLY A 32 4.97 7.68 26.98
N PHE A 33 4.42 7.11 25.90
CA PHE A 33 4.03 5.72 25.88
C PHE A 33 5.22 4.81 25.55
N GLU A 34 5.30 3.66 26.22
CA GLU A 34 6.25 2.61 25.89
C GLU A 34 5.69 1.69 24.79
N LYS A 35 6.36 1.64 23.64
CA LYS A 35 5.97 0.70 22.56
C LYS A 35 6.33 -0.73 22.94
N LYS A 36 5.36 -1.64 22.86
CA LYS A 36 5.49 -3.09 23.10
C LYS A 36 5.26 -3.89 21.82
N GLN A 37 5.74 -5.15 21.82
CA GLN A 37 5.34 -6.10 20.78
C GLN A 37 3.85 -6.44 20.95
N PHE A 38 3.17 -6.75 19.85
CA PHE A 38 1.74 -7.03 19.90
C PHE A 38 1.39 -8.27 20.74
N GLU A 39 2.30 -9.20 20.80
CA GLU A 39 2.20 -10.42 21.61
C GLU A 39 2.43 -10.18 23.09
N ASP A 40 3.01 -9.07 23.49
CA ASP A 40 3.22 -8.70 24.89
C ASP A 40 1.96 -8.06 25.50
N PHE A 41 1.94 -7.91 26.82
CA PHE A 41 0.91 -7.11 27.48
C PHE A 41 1.16 -5.63 27.22
N ALA A 42 0.09 -4.91 26.82
CA ALA A 42 0.10 -3.46 26.69
C ALA A 42 -1.17 -2.86 27.27
N ASP A 43 -1.09 -1.64 27.80
CA ASP A 43 -2.25 -0.93 28.35
C ASP A 43 -3.21 -0.47 27.25
N VAL A 44 -2.68 -0.27 26.04
CA VAL A 44 -3.45 0.15 24.85
C VAL A 44 -3.07 -0.71 23.65
N TYR A 45 -4.05 -1.24 22.93
CA TYR A 45 -3.88 -1.91 21.65
C TYR A 45 -4.50 -1.07 20.54
N VAL A 46 -3.72 -0.74 19.53
CA VAL A 46 -4.15 0.03 18.35
C VAL A 46 -4.15 -0.87 17.12
N ILE A 47 -5.31 -1.06 16.50
CA ILE A 47 -5.47 -1.86 15.28
C ILE A 47 -5.76 -0.92 14.11
N ASN A 48 -4.82 -0.81 13.17
CA ASN A 48 -5.02 -0.07 11.92
C ASN A 48 -5.56 -1.03 10.86
N THR A 49 -6.78 -0.79 10.42
CA THR A 49 -7.59 -1.75 9.67
C THR A 49 -7.61 -1.48 8.17
N CYS A 50 -7.77 -2.56 7.41
CA CYS A 50 -8.06 -2.54 5.98
C CYS A 50 -9.53 -2.89 5.73
N SER A 51 -10.08 -2.49 4.59
CA SER A 51 -11.45 -2.82 4.18
C SER A 51 -11.55 -3.15 2.69
N VAL A 52 -10.46 -3.67 2.11
CA VAL A 52 -10.47 -4.08 0.69
C VAL A 52 -11.18 -5.42 0.48
N THR A 53 -11.19 -6.30 1.50
CA THR A 53 -11.83 -7.61 1.46
C THR A 53 -12.59 -7.91 2.74
N ASP A 54 -13.64 -8.77 2.65
CA ASP A 54 -14.40 -9.24 3.84
C ASP A 54 -13.51 -10.04 4.83
N ASN A 55 -12.44 -10.66 4.35
CA ASN A 55 -11.51 -11.35 5.21
C ASN A 55 -10.79 -10.39 6.17
N ALA A 56 -10.47 -9.16 5.73
CA ALA A 56 -9.86 -8.15 6.60
C ALA A 56 -10.81 -7.72 7.74
N ASP A 57 -12.12 -7.60 7.46
CA ASP A 57 -13.12 -7.28 8.47
C ASP A 57 -13.25 -8.41 9.52
N LYS A 58 -13.23 -9.69 9.07
CA LYS A 58 -13.24 -10.87 9.94
C LYS A 58 -11.97 -10.96 10.80
N GLU A 59 -10.81 -10.69 10.21
CA GLU A 59 -9.53 -10.71 10.90
C GLU A 59 -9.47 -9.65 12.02
N CYS A 60 -9.97 -8.44 11.77
CA CYS A 60 -10.08 -7.41 12.79
C CYS A 60 -10.86 -7.91 14.02
N ARG A 61 -12.03 -8.53 13.83
CA ARG A 61 -12.84 -9.10 14.92
C ARG A 61 -12.12 -10.22 15.68
N GLN A 62 -11.35 -11.06 14.98
CA GLN A 62 -10.55 -12.12 15.62
C GLN A 62 -9.44 -11.54 16.49
N ILE A 63 -8.77 -10.48 16.04
CA ILE A 63 -7.72 -9.78 16.78
C ILE A 63 -8.29 -9.16 18.05
N VAL A 64 -9.42 -8.45 17.97
CA VAL A 64 -10.09 -7.88 19.15
C VAL A 64 -10.41 -8.97 20.18
N ARG A 65 -11.00 -10.10 19.76
CA ARG A 65 -11.29 -11.23 20.66
C ARG A 65 -10.05 -11.81 21.31
N ARG A 66 -8.91 -11.86 20.58
CA ARG A 66 -7.63 -12.32 21.13
C ARG A 66 -7.11 -11.37 22.19
N ILE A 67 -7.20 -10.05 21.96
CA ILE A 67 -6.82 -9.05 22.97
C ILE A 67 -7.69 -9.17 24.20
N GLN A 68 -9.01 -9.26 24.08
CA GLN A 68 -9.93 -9.36 25.20
C GLN A 68 -9.67 -10.59 26.09
N ARG A 69 -9.26 -11.72 25.51
CA ARG A 69 -8.89 -12.91 26.28
C ARG A 69 -7.57 -12.75 27.02
N LYS A 70 -6.62 -12.01 26.45
CA LYS A 70 -5.27 -11.84 26.98
C LYS A 70 -5.16 -10.69 27.97
N ALA A 71 -5.82 -9.58 27.67
CA ALA A 71 -5.70 -8.31 28.36
C ALA A 71 -7.07 -7.60 28.45
N PRO A 72 -8.03 -8.11 29.24
CA PRO A 72 -9.40 -7.60 29.28
C PRO A 72 -9.49 -6.14 29.74
N GLU A 73 -8.55 -5.69 30.57
CA GLU A 73 -8.49 -4.32 31.10
C GLU A 73 -7.79 -3.32 30.16
N SER A 74 -7.22 -3.80 29.06
CA SER A 74 -6.56 -2.91 28.10
C SER A 74 -7.54 -2.20 27.20
N LEU A 75 -7.23 -0.96 26.84
CA LEU A 75 -7.97 -0.19 25.86
C LEU A 75 -7.73 -0.72 24.45
N VAL A 76 -8.78 -0.85 23.66
CA VAL A 76 -8.71 -1.27 22.25
C VAL A 76 -9.19 -0.14 21.34
N VAL A 77 -8.30 0.36 20.53
CA VAL A 77 -8.53 1.44 19.55
C VAL A 77 -8.51 0.87 18.16
N ILE A 78 -9.55 1.12 17.38
CA ILE A 78 -9.63 0.72 15.97
C ILE A 78 -9.56 1.96 15.09
N THR A 79 -8.69 1.93 14.09
CA THR A 79 -8.58 2.98 13.06
C THR A 79 -8.39 2.37 11.67
N GLY A 80 -8.24 3.21 10.63
CA GLY A 80 -8.02 2.78 9.26
C GLY A 80 -9.29 2.73 8.40
N CYS A 81 -9.19 2.05 7.24
CA CYS A 81 -10.27 2.09 6.25
C CYS A 81 -11.58 1.47 6.74
N TYR A 82 -11.53 0.38 7.50
CA TYR A 82 -12.73 -0.23 8.06
C TYR A 82 -13.39 0.68 9.11
N ALA A 83 -12.58 1.32 9.96
CA ALA A 83 -13.07 2.28 10.96
C ALA A 83 -13.80 3.48 10.32
N GLN A 84 -13.35 3.95 9.16
CA GLN A 84 -14.02 5.02 8.43
C GLN A 84 -15.31 4.55 7.77
N LEU A 85 -15.31 3.37 7.14
CA LEU A 85 -16.45 2.88 6.37
C LEU A 85 -17.61 2.38 7.24
N LYS A 86 -17.30 1.76 8.37
CA LYS A 86 -18.29 1.09 9.22
C LYS A 86 -18.05 1.32 10.71
N PRO A 87 -17.98 2.58 11.16
CA PRO A 87 -17.62 2.89 12.55
C PRO A 87 -18.62 2.32 13.57
N LYS A 88 -19.92 2.31 13.25
CA LYS A 88 -20.97 1.75 14.12
C LYS A 88 -20.84 0.23 14.27
N GLU A 89 -20.59 -0.49 13.15
CA GLU A 89 -20.40 -1.94 13.17
C GLU A 89 -19.19 -2.36 14.01
N ILE A 90 -18.11 -1.55 13.99
CA ILE A 90 -16.94 -1.78 14.82
C ILE A 90 -17.21 -1.46 16.29
N ALA A 91 -17.97 -0.42 16.59
CA ALA A 91 -18.33 -0.06 17.96
C ALA A 91 -19.19 -1.13 18.65
N GLU A 92 -19.91 -1.95 17.89
CA GLU A 92 -20.67 -3.11 18.39
C GLU A 92 -19.80 -4.33 18.70
N ILE A 93 -18.50 -4.32 18.32
CA ILE A 93 -17.61 -5.44 18.64
C ILE A 93 -17.25 -5.39 20.12
N PRO A 94 -17.61 -6.41 20.94
CA PRO A 94 -17.31 -6.42 22.36
C PRO A 94 -15.81 -6.22 22.62
N GLY A 95 -15.50 -5.24 23.48
CA GLY A 95 -14.14 -4.92 23.89
C GLY A 95 -13.45 -3.84 23.09
N VAL A 96 -14.07 -3.25 22.08
CA VAL A 96 -13.61 -2.02 21.46
C VAL A 96 -13.99 -0.82 22.32
N ASP A 97 -13.03 0.06 22.59
CA ASP A 97 -13.27 1.26 23.43
C ASP A 97 -13.30 2.55 22.59
N LEU A 98 -12.54 2.57 21.47
CA LEU A 98 -12.46 3.77 20.63
C LEU A 98 -12.38 3.41 19.15
N VAL A 99 -13.14 4.12 18.32
CA VAL A 99 -13.09 4.03 16.85
C VAL A 99 -12.71 5.40 16.30
N LEU A 100 -11.59 5.45 15.56
CA LEU A 100 -11.06 6.67 14.96
C LEU A 100 -11.16 6.61 13.43
N GLY A 101 -11.94 7.52 12.85
CA GLY A 101 -12.01 7.74 11.41
C GLY A 101 -10.75 8.39 10.83
N ALA A 102 -10.79 8.66 9.52
CA ALA A 102 -9.64 9.16 8.77
C ALA A 102 -9.11 10.51 9.28
N ALA A 103 -9.97 11.44 9.70
CA ALA A 103 -9.58 12.74 10.23
C ALA A 103 -8.94 12.64 11.62
N GLU A 104 -9.42 11.71 12.45
CA GLU A 104 -9.11 11.70 13.88
C GLU A 104 -7.97 10.75 14.27
N LYS A 105 -7.52 9.89 13.36
CA LYS A 105 -6.50 8.87 13.68
C LYS A 105 -5.19 9.45 14.19
N PHE A 106 -4.77 10.62 13.71
CA PHE A 106 -3.53 11.27 14.16
C PHE A 106 -3.71 12.11 15.43
N ASN A 107 -4.95 12.27 15.90
CA ASN A 107 -5.27 12.88 17.19
C ASN A 107 -5.39 11.85 18.32
N ILE A 108 -4.90 10.62 18.09
CA ILE A 108 -5.06 9.47 19.01
C ILE A 108 -4.59 9.78 20.44
N ALA A 109 -3.50 10.52 20.64
CA ALA A 109 -2.98 10.87 21.96
C ALA A 109 -4.02 11.67 22.76
N GLN A 110 -4.66 12.67 22.14
CA GLN A 110 -5.71 13.48 22.76
C GLN A 110 -6.91 12.62 23.15
N HIS A 111 -7.33 11.69 22.29
CA HIS A 111 -8.45 10.80 22.62
C HIS A 111 -8.11 9.86 23.76
N LEU A 112 -6.89 9.32 23.81
CA LEU A 112 -6.44 8.42 24.88
C LEU A 112 -6.30 9.10 26.24
N SER A 113 -6.08 10.42 26.31
CA SER A 113 -5.93 11.16 27.58
C SER A 113 -7.22 11.19 28.39
N THR A 114 -8.38 11.06 27.75
CA THR A 114 -9.71 11.13 28.37
C THR A 114 -10.48 9.80 28.36
N LEU A 115 -9.89 8.74 27.79
CA LEU A 115 -10.57 7.46 27.61
C LEU A 115 -10.36 6.56 28.83
N THR A 116 -11.47 6.02 29.34
CA THR A 116 -11.48 5.08 30.46
C THR A 116 -12.04 3.73 30.03
N LYS A 117 -11.46 2.64 30.51
CA LYS A 117 -11.98 1.28 30.25
C LYS A 117 -13.33 1.10 30.97
N GLY A 118 -14.30 0.52 30.26
CA GLY A 118 -15.65 0.27 30.78
C GLY A 118 -16.68 1.33 30.39
N ASP A 119 -16.27 2.45 29.81
CA ASP A 119 -17.18 3.39 29.17
C ASP A 119 -17.81 2.78 27.91
N SER A 120 -18.89 3.37 27.42
CA SER A 120 -19.43 3.02 26.10
C SER A 120 -18.41 3.33 25.00
N THR A 121 -18.34 2.49 23.98
CA THR A 121 -17.41 2.68 22.85
C THR A 121 -17.58 4.08 22.25
N LYS A 122 -16.51 4.86 22.24
CA LYS A 122 -16.48 6.19 21.65
C LYS A 122 -16.21 6.11 20.16
N ILE A 123 -17.02 6.78 19.34
CA ILE A 123 -16.82 6.91 17.90
C ILE A 123 -16.42 8.35 17.59
N CYS A 124 -15.23 8.54 17.00
CA CYS A 124 -14.74 9.82 16.51
C CYS A 124 -14.47 9.68 15.01
N SER A 125 -15.47 9.99 14.20
CA SER A 125 -15.40 9.97 12.73
C SER A 125 -16.27 11.11 12.19
N CYS A 126 -15.89 11.60 11.01
CA CYS A 126 -16.67 12.57 10.23
C CYS A 126 -16.96 11.98 8.84
N ASP A 127 -17.76 12.67 8.07
CA ASP A 127 -17.94 12.31 6.67
C ASP A 127 -16.61 12.44 5.93
N ILE A 128 -16.35 11.50 5.04
CA ILE A 128 -15.05 11.44 4.35
C ILE A 128 -14.81 12.66 3.43
N GLU A 129 -15.87 13.31 2.99
CA GLU A 129 -15.82 14.53 2.18
C GLU A 129 -15.24 15.73 2.95
N ASP A 130 -15.35 15.72 4.28
CA ASP A 130 -14.80 16.75 5.17
C ASP A 130 -13.29 16.56 5.42
N VAL A 131 -12.72 15.43 5.01
CA VAL A 131 -11.29 15.12 5.20
C VAL A 131 -10.45 15.78 4.11
N THR A 132 -10.00 17.00 4.37
CA THR A 132 -9.21 17.82 3.42
C THR A 132 -7.70 17.79 3.71
N GLY A 133 -7.30 17.51 4.95
CA GLY A 133 -5.89 17.54 5.36
C GLY A 133 -5.07 16.34 4.87
N PHE A 134 -3.78 16.56 4.61
CA PHE A 134 -2.80 15.52 4.40
C PHE A 134 -1.86 15.43 5.61
N THR A 135 -1.65 14.24 6.15
CA THR A 135 -0.67 14.00 7.20
C THR A 135 0.47 13.16 6.66
N SER A 136 1.67 13.73 6.65
CA SER A 136 2.90 13.03 6.26
C SER A 136 3.12 11.81 7.16
N SER A 137 3.48 10.70 6.57
CA SER A 137 3.71 9.45 7.29
C SER A 137 4.82 8.64 6.66
N PHE A 138 5.69 8.07 7.48
CA PHE A 138 6.69 7.12 7.02
C PHE A 138 6.96 6.04 8.07
N SER A 139 7.33 4.84 7.62
CA SER A 139 7.77 3.77 8.51
C SER A 139 9.21 4.02 8.96
N ALA A 140 9.51 3.78 10.22
CA ALA A 140 10.87 3.93 10.76
C ALA A 140 11.15 2.85 11.80
N ASN A 141 12.33 2.25 11.74
CA ASN A 141 12.83 1.20 12.65
C ASN A 141 12.02 -0.12 12.66
N ASP A 142 11.00 -0.23 11.81
CA ASP A 142 10.13 -1.40 11.75
C ASP A 142 10.52 -2.36 10.61
N ARG A 143 11.27 -1.88 9.62
CA ARG A 143 11.62 -2.61 8.39
C ARG A 143 12.90 -2.07 7.77
N THR A 144 13.57 -2.91 6.99
CA THR A 144 14.74 -2.54 6.18
C THR A 144 14.41 -1.47 5.14
N ARG A 145 13.23 -1.56 4.51
CA ARG A 145 12.74 -0.59 3.52
C ARG A 145 11.70 0.32 4.14
N THR A 146 11.90 1.62 4.05
CA THR A 146 10.96 2.61 4.58
C THR A 146 9.84 2.90 3.57
N PHE A 147 8.60 2.84 4.02
CA PHE A 147 7.44 3.30 3.27
C PHE A 147 7.21 4.78 3.56
N LEU A 148 7.31 5.63 2.53
CA LEU A 148 7.06 7.07 2.63
C LEU A 148 5.74 7.39 1.92
N LYS A 149 4.74 7.83 2.70
CA LYS A 149 3.45 8.25 2.16
C LYS A 149 3.58 9.63 1.55
N VAL A 150 3.35 9.75 0.24
CA VAL A 150 3.42 11.01 -0.50
C VAL A 150 2.06 11.43 -1.06
N GLN A 151 1.12 10.48 -1.19
CA GLN A 151 -0.22 10.71 -1.73
C GLN A 151 -1.24 9.86 -0.96
N ASP A 152 -2.49 10.34 -0.83
CA ASP A 152 -3.61 9.64 -0.18
C ASP A 152 -4.92 9.95 -0.91
N GLY A 153 -5.95 9.10 -0.72
CA GLY A 153 -7.23 9.25 -1.40
C GLY A 153 -7.17 8.98 -2.92
N CYS A 154 -8.30 9.07 -3.59
CA CYS A 154 -8.39 8.79 -5.04
C CYS A 154 -9.64 9.43 -5.65
N ASP A 155 -9.48 10.11 -6.79
CA ASP A 155 -10.59 10.71 -7.56
C ASP A 155 -11.16 9.77 -8.64
N TYR A 156 -10.69 8.52 -8.66
CA TYR A 156 -11.22 7.53 -9.58
C TYR A 156 -12.46 6.88 -8.97
N ASN A 157 -13.53 6.88 -9.76
CA ASN A 157 -14.81 6.30 -9.36
C ASN A 157 -14.97 4.88 -9.94
N CYS A 158 -13.98 4.02 -9.66
CA CYS A 158 -14.01 2.62 -10.09
C CYS A 158 -15.20 1.90 -9.44
N SER A 159 -15.96 1.15 -10.24
CA SER A 159 -17.26 0.60 -9.81
C SER A 159 -17.19 -0.37 -8.63
N PHE A 160 -16.03 -0.96 -8.34
CA PHE A 160 -15.81 -1.94 -7.27
C PHE A 160 -15.06 -1.37 -6.04
N CYS A 161 -14.58 -0.13 -6.13
CA CYS A 161 -13.58 0.36 -5.20
C CYS A 161 -14.21 1.14 -4.03
N THR A 162 -13.79 0.81 -2.82
CA THR A 162 -14.21 1.48 -1.58
C THR A 162 -13.24 2.58 -1.13
N ILE A 163 -12.11 2.74 -1.81
CA ILE A 163 -11.05 3.67 -1.38
C ILE A 163 -11.52 5.13 -1.32
N PRO A 164 -12.25 5.67 -2.32
CA PRO A 164 -12.77 7.04 -2.20
C PRO A 164 -13.68 7.24 -0.98
N MET A 165 -14.47 6.22 -0.61
CA MET A 165 -15.33 6.27 0.57
C MET A 165 -14.56 6.11 1.89
N ALA A 166 -13.37 5.47 1.87
CA ALA A 166 -12.57 5.23 3.06
C ALA A 166 -11.48 6.27 3.29
N ARG A 167 -10.96 6.88 2.21
CA ARG A 167 -9.83 7.79 2.24
C ARG A 167 -10.08 9.15 1.62
N GLY A 168 -11.25 9.34 0.97
CA GLY A 168 -11.64 10.60 0.36
C GLY A 168 -10.96 10.87 -0.99
N LYS A 169 -11.04 12.14 -1.40
CA LYS A 169 -10.44 12.65 -2.63
C LYS A 169 -8.92 12.55 -2.60
N SER A 170 -8.30 12.55 -3.80
CA SER A 170 -6.86 12.58 -3.95
C SER A 170 -6.27 13.84 -3.31
N ARG A 171 -5.25 13.66 -2.50
CA ARG A 171 -4.47 14.73 -1.87
C ARG A 171 -3.05 14.27 -1.66
N SER A 172 -2.14 15.22 -1.67
CA SER A 172 -0.70 14.95 -1.63
C SER A 172 -0.01 15.81 -0.59
N ASP A 173 1.18 15.38 -0.18
CA ASP A 173 2.13 16.26 0.49
C ASP A 173 2.76 17.23 -0.53
N SER A 174 3.40 18.28 -0.07
CA SER A 174 4.25 19.12 -0.93
C SER A 174 5.59 18.42 -1.21
N ILE A 175 6.21 18.70 -2.36
CA ILE A 175 7.56 18.22 -2.66
C ILE A 175 8.50 18.58 -1.53
N GLN A 176 8.46 19.83 -1.02
CA GLN A 176 9.31 20.28 0.06
C GLN A 176 9.19 19.40 1.32
N ASN A 177 7.99 19.09 1.76
CA ASN A 177 7.75 18.22 2.93
C ASN A 177 8.23 16.79 2.68
N VAL A 178 7.98 16.24 1.47
CA VAL A 178 8.48 14.92 1.10
C VAL A 178 10.00 14.88 1.16
N LEU A 179 10.71 15.91 0.67
CA LEU A 179 12.17 15.99 0.73
C LEU A 179 12.69 16.10 2.17
N ILE A 180 12.01 16.87 3.04
CA ILE A 180 12.35 16.92 4.48
C ILE A 180 12.25 15.53 5.09
N ASN A 181 11.18 14.82 4.85
CA ASN A 181 11.00 13.45 5.35
C ASN A 181 12.04 12.48 4.77
N ALA A 182 12.34 12.56 3.46
CA ALA A 182 13.34 11.73 2.82
C ALA A 182 14.76 11.95 3.42
N LYS A 183 15.13 13.19 3.69
CA LYS A 183 16.39 13.52 4.37
C LYS A 183 16.41 12.99 5.80
N ALA A 184 15.31 13.11 6.54
CA ALA A 184 15.20 12.55 7.90
C ALA A 184 15.30 11.01 7.91
N ILE A 185 14.79 10.34 6.87
CA ILE A 185 14.93 8.90 6.66
C ILE A 185 16.38 8.54 6.33
N ALA A 186 17.02 9.30 5.43
CA ALA A 186 18.43 9.12 5.06
C ALA A 186 19.35 9.23 6.26
N ALA A 187 19.12 10.24 7.14
CA ALA A 187 19.90 10.45 8.37
C ALA A 187 19.83 9.26 9.35
N LYS A 188 18.83 8.36 9.21
CA LYS A 188 18.72 7.11 9.98
C LYS A 188 19.45 5.93 9.34
N GLY A 189 20.18 6.14 8.23
CA GLY A 189 20.93 5.09 7.52
C GLY A 189 20.07 4.15 6.68
N VAL A 190 18.81 4.50 6.41
CA VAL A 190 17.92 3.69 5.54
C VAL A 190 18.43 3.73 4.11
N LYS A 191 18.57 2.56 3.47
CA LYS A 191 19.09 2.42 2.10
C LYS A 191 18.01 2.54 1.03
N GLU A 192 16.78 2.11 1.30
CA GLU A 192 15.68 2.07 0.31
C GLU A 192 14.41 2.72 0.84
N ILE A 193 13.87 3.68 0.06
CA ILE A 193 12.55 4.27 0.26
C ILE A 193 11.57 3.74 -0.79
N VAL A 194 10.41 3.26 -0.34
CA VAL A 194 9.28 2.90 -1.21
C VAL A 194 8.26 4.04 -1.15
N LEU A 195 8.13 4.79 -2.23
CA LEU A 195 7.10 5.82 -2.37
C LEU A 195 5.73 5.16 -2.34
N THR A 196 4.86 5.66 -1.47
CA THR A 196 3.60 5.00 -1.15
C THR A 196 2.44 5.98 -1.29
N GLY A 197 1.41 5.55 -1.99
CA GLY A 197 0.18 6.28 -2.22
C GLY A 197 -0.93 5.33 -2.64
N VAL A 198 -2.14 5.82 -2.76
CA VAL A 198 -3.25 5.09 -3.40
C VAL A 198 -3.03 5.06 -4.91
N ASN A 199 -2.66 6.21 -5.47
CA ASN A 199 -2.33 6.39 -6.89
C ASN A 199 -1.23 7.46 -7.01
N LEU A 200 0.01 7.03 -7.11
CA LEU A 200 1.17 7.94 -7.09
C LEU A 200 1.16 8.95 -8.23
N GLY A 201 0.63 8.58 -9.39
CA GLY A 201 0.54 9.49 -10.53
C GLY A 201 -0.41 10.68 -10.33
N ASP A 202 -1.26 10.63 -9.30
CA ASP A 202 -2.11 11.76 -8.88
C ASP A 202 -1.42 12.70 -7.88
N PHE A 203 -0.11 12.53 -7.62
CA PHE A 203 0.65 13.43 -6.77
C PHE A 203 0.58 14.87 -7.29
N GLY A 204 0.47 15.82 -6.37
CA GLY A 204 0.34 17.26 -6.68
C GLY A 204 -1.12 17.75 -6.71
N LYS A 205 -2.11 16.85 -6.69
CA LYS A 205 -3.51 17.26 -6.56
C LYS A 205 -3.82 17.62 -5.09
N GLY A 206 -4.48 18.76 -4.92
CA GLY A 206 -5.05 19.19 -3.65
C GLY A 206 -6.45 18.63 -3.41
N PRO A 207 -7.04 18.89 -2.21
CA PRO A 207 -8.34 18.36 -1.81
C PRO A 207 -9.48 18.76 -2.75
N ASP A 208 -9.37 19.89 -3.39
CA ASP A 208 -10.39 20.46 -4.30
C ASP A 208 -10.17 20.09 -5.77
N GLY A 209 -9.21 19.21 -6.06
CA GLY A 209 -8.78 18.92 -7.43
C GLY A 209 -7.94 20.05 -8.05
N ALA A 210 -7.76 21.16 -7.33
CA ALA A 210 -6.76 22.19 -7.62
C ALA A 210 -5.46 21.75 -6.95
N GLY A 211 -4.36 21.73 -7.67
CA GLY A 211 -3.06 21.29 -7.17
C GLY A 211 -2.67 21.94 -5.84
N VAL A 212 -1.60 21.45 -5.23
CA VAL A 212 -1.03 22.11 -4.06
C VAL A 212 -0.54 23.50 -4.50
N THR A 213 -1.19 24.54 -4.01
CA THR A 213 -0.82 25.91 -4.34
C THR A 213 0.48 26.26 -3.63
N ILE A 214 1.59 26.36 -4.35
CA ILE A 214 2.86 26.81 -3.82
C ILE A 214 3.10 28.24 -4.25
N GLY A 215 2.94 29.17 -3.30
CA GLY A 215 3.26 30.58 -3.49
C GLY A 215 2.34 31.35 -4.44
N ILE A 216 2.75 32.55 -4.83
CA ILE A 216 1.97 33.55 -5.59
C ILE A 216 1.63 33.11 -7.03
N ASN A 217 2.24 32.05 -7.57
CA ASN A 217 2.14 31.64 -8.99
C ASN A 217 1.34 30.36 -9.23
N GLN A 218 0.55 29.85 -8.30
CA GLN A 218 -0.40 28.72 -8.47
C GLN A 218 0.10 27.60 -9.41
N ARG A 219 1.34 27.14 -9.23
CA ARG A 219 1.88 26.02 -10.02
C ARG A 219 1.56 24.70 -9.32
N GLU A 220 0.93 23.79 -10.05
CA GLU A 220 0.73 22.41 -9.59
C GLU A 220 2.08 21.66 -9.55
N GLU A 221 2.38 21.00 -8.44
CA GLU A 221 3.47 20.02 -8.36
C GLU A 221 3.07 18.74 -9.07
N SER A 222 4.02 17.99 -9.59
CA SER A 222 3.76 16.72 -10.27
C SER A 222 4.59 15.57 -9.68
N PHE A 223 4.13 14.34 -9.89
CA PHE A 223 4.90 13.16 -9.53
C PHE A 223 6.25 13.09 -10.27
N TYR A 224 6.30 13.58 -11.50
CA TYR A 224 7.52 13.65 -12.28
C TYR A 224 8.55 14.60 -11.64
N GLU A 225 8.14 15.78 -11.22
CA GLU A 225 9.02 16.72 -10.48
C GLU A 225 9.47 16.12 -9.14
N LEU A 226 8.56 15.48 -8.40
CA LEU A 226 8.91 14.83 -7.13
C LEU A 226 10.02 13.81 -7.30
N ILE A 227 9.95 12.92 -8.30
CA ILE A 227 10.97 11.89 -8.48
C ILE A 227 12.33 12.47 -8.90
N GLN A 228 12.36 13.58 -9.64
CA GLN A 228 13.58 14.28 -9.99
C GLN A 228 14.27 14.88 -8.74
N GLU A 229 13.51 15.54 -7.89
CA GLU A 229 14.03 16.11 -6.64
C GLU A 229 14.49 15.02 -5.64
N LEU A 230 13.78 13.90 -5.56
CA LEU A 230 14.18 12.77 -4.71
C LEU A 230 15.47 12.11 -5.20
N ASP A 231 15.71 12.06 -6.50
CA ASP A 231 16.94 11.47 -7.08
C ASP A 231 18.21 12.22 -6.63
N ALA A 232 18.08 13.51 -6.32
CA ALA A 232 19.17 14.34 -5.83
C ALA A 232 19.48 14.14 -4.32
N ILE A 233 18.61 13.50 -3.53
CA ILE A 233 18.81 13.29 -2.10
C ILE A 233 19.98 12.34 -1.84
N GLU A 234 20.97 12.80 -1.09
CA GLU A 234 22.10 11.97 -0.65
C GLU A 234 21.70 11.03 0.51
N GLY A 235 22.41 9.92 0.65
CA GLY A 235 22.22 8.94 1.72
C GLY A 235 21.12 7.90 1.44
N ILE A 236 20.30 8.07 0.39
CA ILE A 236 19.38 7.04 -0.10
C ILE A 236 19.97 6.39 -1.35
N GLU A 237 20.09 5.08 -1.32
CA GLU A 237 20.64 4.28 -2.43
C GLU A 237 19.55 3.87 -3.43
N ARG A 238 18.30 3.68 -2.95
CA ARG A 238 17.21 3.16 -3.78
C ARG A 238 15.88 3.83 -3.48
N TYR A 239 15.15 4.16 -4.55
CA TYR A 239 13.74 4.49 -4.52
C TYR A 239 12.93 3.47 -5.30
N ARG A 240 11.74 3.10 -4.79
CA ARG A 240 10.76 2.31 -5.54
C ARG A 240 9.45 3.03 -5.66
N ILE A 241 8.91 3.03 -6.85
CA ILE A 241 7.54 3.45 -7.14
C ILE A 241 6.62 2.28 -6.79
N SER A 242 5.64 2.50 -5.89
CA SER A 242 4.68 1.43 -5.57
C SER A 242 3.64 1.28 -6.67
N SER A 243 2.41 1.75 -6.48
CA SER A 243 1.35 1.60 -7.48
C SER A 243 1.17 2.90 -8.27
N ILE A 244 1.16 2.80 -9.60
CA ILE A 244 0.86 3.92 -10.50
C ILE A 244 -0.07 3.45 -11.62
N GLU A 245 -1.16 4.19 -11.85
CA GLU A 245 -2.12 3.89 -12.90
C GLU A 245 -1.51 4.01 -14.30
N PRO A 246 -1.87 3.13 -15.26
CA PRO A 246 -1.26 3.11 -16.60
C PRO A 246 -1.36 4.45 -17.36
N ASN A 247 -2.48 5.16 -17.18
CA ASN A 247 -2.72 6.45 -17.83
C ASN A 247 -1.96 7.61 -17.16
N LEU A 248 -1.42 7.42 -15.97
CA LEU A 248 -0.60 8.39 -15.25
C LEU A 248 0.90 8.04 -15.27
N LEU A 249 1.24 6.84 -15.71
CA LEU A 249 2.61 6.44 -15.98
C LEU A 249 3.02 6.99 -17.35
N THR A 250 3.48 8.24 -17.37
CA THR A 250 3.84 8.93 -18.60
C THR A 250 5.19 8.46 -19.17
N PRO A 251 5.47 8.68 -20.46
CA PRO A 251 6.77 8.38 -21.07
C PRO A 251 7.94 9.01 -20.33
N GLU A 252 7.79 10.25 -19.86
CA GLU A 252 8.84 11.00 -19.15
C GLU A 252 9.22 10.31 -17.83
N ILE A 253 8.24 9.76 -17.10
CA ILE A 253 8.50 9.01 -15.86
C ILE A 253 9.29 7.73 -16.18
N ILE A 254 8.90 7.00 -17.24
CA ILE A 254 9.58 5.76 -17.65
C ILE A 254 11.04 6.05 -18.06
N GLU A 255 11.24 7.09 -18.89
CA GLU A 255 12.59 7.48 -19.33
C GLU A 255 13.45 7.98 -18.17
N PHE A 256 12.87 8.72 -17.23
CA PHE A 256 13.59 9.17 -16.05
C PHE A 256 14.07 7.98 -15.21
N VAL A 257 13.18 7.04 -14.89
CA VAL A 257 13.52 5.84 -14.11
C VAL A 257 14.62 5.03 -14.83
N ALA A 258 14.57 4.95 -16.16
CA ALA A 258 15.58 4.24 -16.94
C ALA A 258 16.97 4.89 -16.86
N LYS A 259 17.05 6.21 -16.67
CA LYS A 259 18.30 6.98 -16.58
C LYS A 259 18.81 7.12 -15.14
N SER A 260 17.90 7.05 -14.17
CA SER A 260 18.24 7.19 -12.75
C SER A 260 19.06 6.01 -12.25
N LYS A 261 20.02 6.31 -11.35
CA LYS A 261 20.79 5.29 -10.62
C LYS A 261 20.13 4.87 -9.32
N LYS A 262 19.16 5.65 -8.82
CA LYS A 262 18.50 5.44 -7.54
C LYS A 262 17.07 4.90 -7.69
N PHE A 263 16.34 5.26 -8.76
CA PHE A 263 15.04 4.68 -9.01
C PHE A 263 15.17 3.29 -9.60
N MET A 264 14.66 2.30 -8.86
CA MET A 264 14.86 0.89 -9.21
C MET A 264 13.99 0.47 -10.40
N PRO A 265 14.50 -0.41 -11.29
CA PRO A 265 13.80 -0.94 -12.45
C PRO A 265 12.69 -1.92 -12.02
N HIS A 266 11.66 -1.38 -11.41
CA HIS A 266 10.50 -2.10 -10.94
C HIS A 266 9.27 -1.20 -10.94
N PHE A 267 8.23 -1.59 -11.66
CA PHE A 267 6.92 -0.94 -11.64
C PHE A 267 5.84 -1.90 -11.16
N HIS A 268 4.88 -1.36 -10.43
CA HIS A 268 3.63 -2.02 -10.11
C HIS A 268 2.49 -1.25 -10.77
N ILE A 269 1.89 -1.85 -11.79
CA ILE A 269 0.91 -1.19 -12.66
C ILE A 269 -0.39 -2.00 -12.61
N PRO A 270 -1.47 -1.50 -12.00
CA PRO A 270 -2.74 -2.21 -11.93
C PRO A 270 -3.43 -2.25 -13.30
N LEU A 271 -3.64 -3.47 -13.84
CA LEU A 271 -4.40 -3.69 -15.07
C LEU A 271 -5.89 -3.89 -14.81
N GLN A 272 -6.21 -4.62 -13.76
CA GLN A 272 -7.53 -5.07 -13.33
C GLN A 272 -8.19 -6.10 -14.26
N SER A 273 -8.23 -5.90 -15.58
CA SER A 273 -8.73 -6.86 -16.58
C SER A 273 -8.04 -6.67 -17.94
N GLY A 274 -7.86 -7.75 -18.69
CA GLY A 274 -7.38 -7.71 -20.08
C GLY A 274 -8.51 -7.56 -21.11
N SER A 275 -9.77 -7.48 -20.69
CA SER A 275 -10.93 -7.21 -21.56
C SER A 275 -11.36 -5.75 -21.46
N ASN A 276 -11.44 -5.06 -22.60
CA ASN A 276 -11.87 -3.65 -22.63
C ASN A 276 -13.33 -3.47 -22.17
N ASP A 277 -14.19 -4.47 -22.38
CA ASP A 277 -15.58 -4.43 -21.91
C ASP A 277 -15.65 -4.49 -20.38
N ILE A 278 -14.84 -5.33 -19.76
CA ILE A 278 -14.75 -5.41 -18.29
C ILE A 278 -14.08 -4.15 -17.73
N LEU A 279 -13.02 -3.62 -18.36
CA LEU A 279 -12.42 -2.35 -17.96
C LEU A 279 -13.42 -1.18 -17.99
N LYS A 280 -14.31 -1.17 -18.99
CA LYS A 280 -15.40 -0.19 -19.09
C LYS A 280 -16.42 -0.35 -17.96
N LEU A 281 -16.84 -1.59 -17.65
CA LEU A 281 -17.73 -1.89 -16.51
C LEU A 281 -17.07 -1.52 -15.16
N MET A 282 -15.77 -1.71 -15.04
CA MET A 282 -14.96 -1.29 -13.90
C MET A 282 -14.76 0.22 -13.81
N ARG A 283 -15.19 1.00 -14.82
CA ARG A 283 -14.97 2.45 -14.96
C ARG A 283 -13.49 2.83 -14.95
N ARG A 284 -12.65 2.01 -15.63
CA ARG A 284 -11.22 2.33 -15.76
C ARG A 284 -11.01 3.45 -16.79
N ARG A 285 -10.00 4.30 -16.55
CA ARG A 285 -9.69 5.48 -17.38
C ARG A 285 -8.69 5.16 -18.49
N TYR A 286 -8.50 3.88 -18.81
CA TYR A 286 -7.62 3.39 -19.87
C TYR A 286 -8.20 2.12 -20.51
N LYS A 287 -7.68 1.81 -21.68
CA LYS A 287 -7.90 0.54 -22.38
C LYS A 287 -6.64 -0.33 -22.30
N ARG A 288 -6.78 -1.62 -22.56
CA ARG A 288 -5.66 -2.58 -22.54
C ARG A 288 -4.53 -2.23 -23.51
N GLU A 289 -4.83 -1.53 -24.60
CA GLU A 289 -3.86 -1.10 -25.61
C GLU A 289 -2.85 -0.11 -25.01
N LEU A 290 -3.31 0.88 -24.24
CA LEU A 290 -2.42 1.79 -23.51
C LEU A 290 -1.54 1.03 -22.50
N TYR A 291 -2.11 0.03 -21.83
CA TYR A 291 -1.35 -0.81 -20.91
C TYR A 291 -0.21 -1.55 -21.63
N ALA A 292 -0.52 -2.19 -22.76
CA ALA A 292 0.47 -2.88 -23.59
C ALA A 292 1.57 -1.92 -24.08
N GLU A 293 1.21 -0.71 -24.51
CA GLU A 293 2.14 0.34 -24.89
C GLU A 293 3.11 0.70 -23.76
N ARG A 294 2.60 0.88 -22.53
CA ARG A 294 3.43 1.19 -21.36
C ARG A 294 4.39 0.05 -21.04
N VAL A 295 3.92 -1.20 -21.07
CA VAL A 295 4.77 -2.38 -20.88
C VAL A 295 5.87 -2.45 -21.95
N ALA A 296 5.52 -2.27 -23.22
CA ALA A 296 6.49 -2.27 -24.33
C ALA A 296 7.54 -1.18 -24.17
N MET A 297 7.13 0.04 -23.82
CA MET A 297 8.03 1.17 -23.58
C MET A 297 8.98 0.91 -22.41
N ILE A 298 8.49 0.40 -21.28
CA ILE A 298 9.32 0.03 -20.12
C ILE A 298 10.38 -0.99 -20.56
N LYS A 299 9.97 -2.02 -21.29
CA LYS A 299 10.89 -3.09 -21.74
C LYS A 299 11.87 -2.62 -22.79
N GLN A 300 11.50 -1.65 -23.62
CA GLN A 300 12.41 -1.02 -24.57
C GLN A 300 13.55 -0.27 -23.88
N PHE A 301 13.24 0.53 -22.86
CA PHE A 301 14.25 1.28 -22.11
C PHE A 301 14.96 0.43 -21.04
N MET A 302 14.26 -0.49 -20.43
CA MET A 302 14.75 -1.32 -19.31
C MET A 302 14.32 -2.78 -19.50
N PRO A 303 14.99 -3.58 -20.37
CA PRO A 303 14.62 -5.00 -20.59
C PRO A 303 14.60 -5.83 -19.31
N HIS A 304 15.42 -5.46 -18.32
CA HIS A 304 15.55 -6.11 -17.01
C HIS A 304 14.55 -5.65 -15.97
N CYS A 305 13.66 -4.71 -16.29
CA CYS A 305 12.67 -4.17 -15.36
C CYS A 305 11.64 -5.22 -14.98
N ALA A 306 11.37 -5.36 -13.68
CA ALA A 306 10.23 -6.15 -13.21
C ALA A 306 8.94 -5.34 -13.30
N ILE A 307 7.88 -5.96 -13.81
CA ILE A 307 6.55 -5.38 -13.91
C ILE A 307 5.57 -6.29 -13.17
N GLY A 308 5.03 -5.79 -12.05
CA GLY A 308 3.95 -6.43 -11.29
C GLY A 308 2.58 -5.91 -11.73
N VAL A 309 1.61 -6.80 -11.82
CA VAL A 309 0.27 -6.52 -12.36
C VAL A 309 -0.80 -6.93 -11.36
N ASP A 310 -1.72 -6.02 -11.01
CA ASP A 310 -2.95 -6.40 -10.31
C ASP A 310 -4.03 -6.78 -11.32
N VAL A 311 -4.73 -7.90 -11.05
CA VAL A 311 -5.85 -8.37 -11.86
C VAL A 311 -6.96 -8.92 -10.97
N ILE A 312 -8.20 -8.57 -11.29
CA ILE A 312 -9.41 -9.04 -10.61
C ILE A 312 -10.11 -10.06 -11.52
N VAL A 313 -10.43 -11.23 -10.99
CA VAL A 313 -11.19 -12.25 -11.67
C VAL A 313 -12.59 -12.42 -11.10
N GLY A 314 -13.56 -12.75 -11.94
CA GLY A 314 -14.93 -12.96 -11.52
C GLY A 314 -15.67 -11.67 -11.19
N PHE A 315 -15.27 -10.56 -11.81
CA PHE A 315 -16.03 -9.33 -11.77
C PHE A 315 -17.43 -9.52 -12.34
N PRO A 316 -18.50 -8.88 -11.81
CA PRO A 316 -19.84 -9.03 -12.37
C PRO A 316 -19.88 -8.69 -13.86
N GLY A 317 -20.56 -9.52 -14.64
CA GLY A 317 -20.57 -9.42 -16.11
C GLY A 317 -19.38 -10.04 -16.83
N GLU A 318 -18.37 -10.59 -16.12
CA GLU A 318 -17.25 -11.28 -16.75
C GLU A 318 -17.68 -12.65 -17.28
N THR A 319 -17.75 -12.81 -18.60
CA THR A 319 -18.01 -14.10 -19.26
C THR A 319 -16.75 -14.96 -19.38
N ASN A 320 -16.86 -16.17 -19.93
CA ASN A 320 -15.69 -17.00 -20.20
C ASN A 320 -14.83 -16.42 -21.32
N GLU A 321 -15.44 -15.75 -22.29
CA GLU A 321 -14.77 -15.05 -23.38
C GLU A 321 -13.94 -13.87 -22.83
N HIS A 322 -14.50 -13.06 -21.94
CA HIS A 322 -13.77 -11.95 -21.29
C HIS A 322 -12.61 -12.46 -20.44
N PHE A 323 -12.80 -13.58 -19.72
CA PHE A 323 -11.71 -14.20 -18.98
C PHE A 323 -10.61 -14.73 -19.91
N LYS A 324 -11.00 -15.36 -21.02
CA LYS A 324 -10.05 -15.82 -22.04
C LYS A 324 -9.25 -14.66 -22.63
N GLU A 325 -9.91 -13.56 -22.99
CA GLU A 325 -9.23 -12.34 -23.45
C GLU A 325 -8.21 -11.84 -22.41
N THR A 326 -8.58 -11.84 -21.12
CA THR A 326 -7.71 -11.43 -20.03
C THR A 326 -6.50 -12.36 -19.91
N PHE A 327 -6.71 -13.67 -19.99
CA PHE A 327 -5.65 -14.66 -19.94
C PHE A 327 -4.70 -14.52 -21.14
N ASP A 328 -5.23 -14.46 -22.36
CA ASP A 328 -4.43 -14.37 -23.58
C ASP A 328 -3.61 -13.04 -23.59
N PHE A 329 -4.22 -11.96 -23.18
CA PHE A 329 -3.57 -10.66 -23.08
C PHE A 329 -2.42 -10.70 -22.06
N LEU A 330 -2.66 -11.17 -20.83
CA LEU A 330 -1.63 -11.30 -19.80
C LEU A 330 -0.52 -12.28 -20.21
N HIS A 331 -0.87 -13.35 -20.91
CA HIS A 331 0.10 -14.32 -21.41
C HIS A 331 1.05 -13.69 -22.44
N SER A 332 0.53 -12.84 -23.35
CA SER A 332 1.31 -12.17 -24.40
C SER A 332 2.22 -11.05 -23.90
N LEU A 333 1.91 -10.44 -22.76
CA LEU A 333 2.70 -9.32 -22.21
C LEU A 333 4.01 -9.78 -21.56
N ASP A 334 5.07 -9.00 -21.71
CA ASP A 334 6.32 -9.18 -20.96
C ASP A 334 6.23 -8.55 -19.57
N VAL A 335 5.42 -9.17 -18.70
CA VAL A 335 5.28 -8.82 -17.28
C VAL A 335 5.84 -9.92 -16.40
N SER A 336 6.29 -9.58 -15.20
CA SER A 336 7.10 -10.48 -14.37
C SER A 336 6.28 -11.34 -13.42
N TYR A 337 5.16 -10.81 -12.91
CA TYR A 337 4.27 -11.50 -11.98
C TYR A 337 2.90 -10.83 -11.89
N LEU A 338 1.91 -11.57 -11.41
CA LEU A 338 0.54 -11.10 -11.22
C LEU A 338 0.15 -11.21 -9.76
N HIS A 339 -0.51 -10.20 -9.25
CA HIS A 339 -1.33 -10.26 -8.05
C HIS A 339 -2.77 -10.50 -8.46
N VAL A 340 -3.25 -11.71 -8.24
CA VAL A 340 -4.59 -12.13 -8.67
C VAL A 340 -5.56 -12.02 -7.52
N PHE A 341 -6.56 -11.17 -7.66
CA PHE A 341 -7.63 -10.96 -6.70
C PHE A 341 -8.92 -11.61 -7.20
N THR A 342 -9.59 -12.32 -6.31
CA THR A 342 -11.00 -12.72 -6.56
C THR A 342 -11.89 -11.54 -6.23
N TYR A 343 -12.82 -11.20 -7.13
CA TYR A 343 -13.79 -10.14 -6.85
C TYR A 343 -14.54 -10.44 -5.54
N SER A 344 -14.64 -9.42 -4.70
CA SER A 344 -15.36 -9.45 -3.43
C SER A 344 -16.38 -8.33 -3.42
N GLU A 345 -17.61 -8.67 -3.10
CA GLU A 345 -18.72 -7.73 -2.98
C GLU A 345 -18.45 -6.74 -1.84
N ARG A 346 -18.58 -5.44 -2.13
CA ARG A 346 -18.41 -4.39 -1.13
C ARG A 346 -19.64 -3.49 -1.12
N ALA A 347 -20.16 -3.23 0.08
CA ALA A 347 -21.31 -2.35 0.25
C ALA A 347 -21.06 -0.97 -0.37
N ASN A 348 -22.10 -0.37 -0.91
CA ASN A 348 -22.09 0.96 -1.53
C ASN A 348 -21.21 1.09 -2.79
N THR A 349 -20.89 -0.03 -3.46
CA THR A 349 -20.17 -0.02 -4.73
C THR A 349 -21.12 -0.28 -5.89
N HIS A 350 -20.93 0.43 -7.01
CA HIS A 350 -21.73 0.24 -8.22
C HIS A 350 -21.62 -1.15 -8.84
N ALA A 351 -20.57 -1.90 -8.52
CA ALA A 351 -20.40 -3.25 -9.02
C ALA A 351 -21.47 -4.22 -8.52
N LEU A 352 -22.15 -3.92 -7.40
CA LEU A 352 -23.26 -4.72 -6.87
C LEU A 352 -24.49 -4.72 -7.79
N ASP A 353 -24.66 -3.65 -8.58
CA ASP A 353 -25.80 -3.50 -9.50
C ASP A 353 -25.58 -4.21 -10.85
N ILE A 354 -24.36 -4.71 -11.11
CA ILE A 354 -23.98 -5.31 -12.38
C ILE A 354 -24.35 -6.80 -12.39
N GLN A 355 -24.96 -7.25 -13.47
CA GLN A 355 -25.35 -8.65 -13.71
C GLN A 355 -24.74 -9.19 -15.00
N PRO A 356 -24.53 -10.50 -15.13
CA PRO A 356 -24.71 -11.53 -14.10
C PRO A 356 -23.56 -11.56 -13.08
N VAL A 357 -23.86 -12.00 -11.87
CA VAL A 357 -22.83 -12.27 -10.84
C VAL A 357 -22.13 -13.58 -11.19
N VAL A 358 -20.80 -13.58 -11.21
CA VAL A 358 -20.00 -14.78 -11.46
C VAL A 358 -20.01 -15.69 -10.21
N PRO A 359 -20.36 -16.96 -10.32
CA PRO A 359 -20.37 -17.91 -9.20
C PRO A 359 -18.98 -18.05 -8.55
N ILE A 360 -18.94 -18.24 -7.22
CA ILE A 360 -17.69 -18.28 -6.45
C ILE A 360 -16.73 -19.39 -6.87
N ASN A 361 -17.26 -20.56 -7.26
CA ASN A 361 -16.45 -21.67 -7.79
C ASN A 361 -15.73 -21.27 -9.08
N ILE A 362 -16.40 -20.57 -9.99
CA ILE A 362 -15.82 -20.07 -11.24
C ILE A 362 -14.75 -18.99 -10.93
N ARG A 363 -15.03 -18.07 -9.99
CA ARG A 363 -14.03 -17.09 -9.55
C ARG A 363 -12.76 -17.77 -9.03
N ASN A 364 -12.91 -18.82 -8.22
CA ASN A 364 -11.79 -19.57 -7.64
C ASN A 364 -10.98 -20.31 -8.71
N GLU A 365 -11.65 -20.90 -9.71
CA GLU A 365 -11.01 -21.55 -10.84
C GLU A 365 -10.19 -20.55 -11.68
N ARG A 366 -10.77 -19.40 -12.02
CA ARG A 366 -10.08 -18.31 -12.73
C ARG A 366 -8.90 -17.78 -11.94
N ASN A 367 -9.05 -17.61 -10.62
CA ASN A 367 -7.96 -17.20 -9.74
C ASN A 367 -6.81 -18.20 -9.78
N LYS A 368 -7.09 -19.50 -9.65
CA LYS A 368 -6.08 -20.56 -9.73
C LYS A 368 -5.35 -20.54 -11.07
N THR A 369 -6.06 -20.36 -12.17
CA THR A 369 -5.50 -20.31 -13.53
C THR A 369 -4.52 -19.15 -13.68
N LEU A 370 -4.89 -17.92 -13.28
CA LEU A 370 -3.99 -16.77 -13.37
C LEU A 370 -2.84 -16.82 -12.37
N ARG A 371 -3.02 -17.43 -11.21
CA ARG A 371 -1.91 -17.66 -10.27
C ARG A 371 -0.86 -18.61 -10.84
N ASN A 372 -1.29 -19.65 -11.57
CA ASN A 372 -0.36 -20.52 -12.27
C ASN A 372 0.39 -19.76 -13.38
N LEU A 373 -0.30 -18.90 -14.14
CA LEU A 373 0.35 -18.03 -15.12
C LEU A 373 1.37 -17.09 -14.45
N SER A 374 1.00 -16.49 -13.31
CA SER A 374 1.91 -15.65 -12.53
C SER A 374 3.18 -16.39 -12.12
N PHE A 375 3.04 -17.63 -11.64
CA PHE A 375 4.18 -18.46 -11.26
C PHE A 375 5.11 -18.75 -12.47
N MET A 376 4.55 -19.11 -13.62
CA MET A 376 5.34 -19.35 -14.83
C MET A 376 6.07 -18.09 -15.30
N LYS A 377 5.40 -16.93 -15.27
CA LYS A 377 6.02 -15.64 -15.62
C LYS A 377 7.15 -15.27 -14.69
N LEU A 378 6.95 -15.45 -13.37
CA LEU A 378 8.00 -15.17 -12.39
C LEU A 378 9.22 -16.10 -12.57
N GLN A 379 8.99 -17.38 -12.85
CA GLN A 379 10.06 -18.32 -13.14
C GLN A 379 10.83 -17.90 -14.41
N TYR A 380 10.11 -17.61 -15.50
CA TYR A 380 10.72 -17.14 -16.74
C TYR A 380 11.54 -15.87 -16.52
N PHE A 381 10.98 -14.88 -15.82
CA PHE A 381 11.69 -13.65 -15.48
C PHE A 381 12.96 -13.93 -14.68
N THR A 382 12.88 -14.78 -13.65
CA THR A 382 14.02 -15.14 -12.80
C THR A 382 15.13 -15.83 -13.59
N GLN A 383 14.79 -16.77 -14.49
CA GLN A 383 15.74 -17.52 -15.29
C GLN A 383 16.64 -16.64 -16.18
N GLN A 384 16.13 -15.48 -16.61
CA GLN A 384 16.91 -14.55 -17.45
C GLN A 384 18.13 -13.95 -16.72
N PHE A 385 18.15 -14.02 -15.40
CA PHE A 385 19.21 -13.40 -14.58
C PHE A 385 20.13 -14.40 -13.89
N ILE A 386 19.90 -15.70 -14.06
CA ILE A 386 20.76 -16.74 -13.47
C ILE A 386 22.20 -16.56 -13.97
N GLY A 387 23.15 -16.55 -13.04
CA GLY A 387 24.57 -16.33 -13.30
C GLY A 387 25.01 -14.87 -13.35
N GLN A 388 24.08 -13.92 -13.38
CA GLN A 388 24.38 -12.48 -13.29
C GLN A 388 24.60 -12.05 -11.84
N SER A 389 25.48 -11.06 -11.65
CA SER A 389 25.66 -10.40 -10.36
C SER A 389 24.74 -9.19 -10.23
N ARG A 390 23.99 -9.09 -9.11
CA ARG A 390 23.13 -7.97 -8.79
C ARG A 390 23.28 -7.57 -7.33
N LYS A 391 23.08 -6.30 -7.01
CA LYS A 391 23.03 -5.85 -5.63
C LYS A 391 21.71 -6.25 -4.99
N VAL A 392 21.76 -6.91 -3.84
CA VAL A 392 20.60 -7.31 -3.02
C VAL A 392 20.61 -6.51 -1.72
N LEU A 393 19.49 -5.88 -1.40
CA LEU A 393 19.26 -5.31 -0.07
C LEU A 393 18.65 -6.40 0.80
N PHE A 394 19.42 -6.88 1.79
CA PHE A 394 18.96 -7.91 2.72
C PHE A 394 18.19 -7.31 3.90
N GLU A 395 17.09 -7.98 4.28
CA GLU A 395 16.27 -7.58 5.41
C GLU A 395 16.92 -7.99 6.74
N ALA A 396 16.68 -7.18 7.79
CA ALA A 396 17.31 -7.39 9.09
C ALA A 396 16.74 -8.57 9.89
N PHE A 397 15.64 -9.20 9.42
CA PHE A 397 14.94 -10.22 10.18
C PHE A 397 15.52 -11.60 9.93
N ASP A 398 15.85 -12.29 11.03
CA ASP A 398 16.09 -13.74 11.04
C ASP A 398 14.74 -14.46 11.10
N LYS A 399 14.47 -15.24 10.07
CA LYS A 399 13.29 -16.10 9.99
C LYS A 399 13.72 -17.55 9.95
N ASN A 400 13.79 -18.17 11.12
CA ASN A 400 14.25 -19.56 11.28
C ASN A 400 15.66 -19.82 10.72
N GLY A 401 16.62 -18.95 11.01
CA GLY A 401 17.99 -19.04 10.52
C GLY A 401 18.18 -18.57 9.06
N MET A 402 17.15 -17.97 8.45
CA MET A 402 17.20 -17.48 7.08
C MET A 402 16.91 -15.99 7.03
N MET A 403 17.51 -15.31 6.08
CA MET A 403 17.19 -13.91 5.73
C MET A 403 16.75 -13.81 4.29
N GLU A 404 15.98 -12.77 4.02
CA GLU A 404 15.47 -12.46 2.68
C GLU A 404 16.03 -11.12 2.22
N GLY A 405 16.12 -10.93 0.91
CA GLY A 405 16.51 -9.66 0.32
C GLY A 405 15.94 -9.51 -1.08
N TYR A 406 16.04 -8.29 -1.61
CA TYR A 406 15.53 -7.98 -2.94
C TYR A 406 16.62 -7.34 -3.80
N THR A 407 16.72 -7.83 -5.04
CA THR A 407 17.56 -7.18 -6.07
C THR A 407 16.99 -5.81 -6.45
N ASP A 408 17.74 -5.05 -7.23
CA ASP A 408 17.26 -3.81 -7.87
C ASP A 408 15.99 -4.05 -8.68
N ASN A 409 15.92 -5.11 -9.48
CA ASN A 409 14.76 -5.51 -10.28
C ASN A 409 13.78 -6.44 -9.56
N TYR A 410 13.74 -6.40 -8.23
CA TYR A 410 12.73 -7.02 -7.37
C TYR A 410 12.73 -8.55 -7.31
N LEU A 411 13.79 -9.23 -7.71
CA LEU A 411 13.94 -10.67 -7.44
C LEU A 411 14.19 -10.90 -5.95
N ARG A 412 13.45 -11.83 -5.37
CA ARG A 412 13.59 -12.22 -3.97
C ARG A 412 14.66 -13.28 -3.83
N ILE A 413 15.60 -13.02 -2.93
CA ILE A 413 16.70 -13.91 -2.57
C ILE A 413 16.49 -14.38 -1.14
N THR A 414 16.68 -15.66 -0.89
CA THR A 414 16.64 -16.25 0.45
C THR A 414 17.98 -16.96 0.69
N THR A 415 18.61 -16.70 1.84
CA THR A 415 19.93 -17.24 2.21
C THR A 415 20.00 -17.45 3.72
N PRO A 416 20.92 -18.29 4.23
CA PRO A 416 21.19 -18.34 5.66
C PRO A 416 21.46 -16.96 6.25
N TYR A 417 20.95 -16.70 7.45
CA TYR A 417 21.07 -15.41 8.12
C TYR A 417 22.54 -15.05 8.37
N ARG A 418 22.90 -13.81 8.01
CA ARG A 418 24.20 -13.20 8.30
C ARG A 418 23.98 -11.79 8.82
N LYS A 419 24.39 -11.56 10.05
CA LYS A 419 24.19 -10.29 10.75
C LYS A 419 24.84 -9.10 10.01
N GLU A 420 25.99 -9.32 9.40
CA GLU A 420 26.74 -8.32 8.63
C GLU A 420 26.06 -7.89 7.32
N TRP A 421 25.05 -8.63 6.86
CA TRP A 421 24.27 -8.29 5.66
C TRP A 421 22.94 -7.62 5.99
N ALA A 422 22.56 -7.58 7.28
CA ALA A 422 21.29 -7.00 7.71
C ALA A 422 21.25 -5.49 7.41
N ASN A 423 20.26 -5.05 6.62
CA ASN A 423 20.09 -3.68 6.11
C ASN A 423 21.21 -3.21 5.15
N GLU A 424 22.01 -4.12 4.59
CA GLU A 424 23.11 -3.76 3.70
C GLU A 424 22.86 -4.22 2.25
N LEU A 425 23.47 -3.48 1.33
CA LEU A 425 23.51 -3.81 -0.09
C LEU A 425 24.70 -4.70 -0.38
N VAL A 426 24.45 -5.93 -0.79
CA VAL A 426 25.47 -6.96 -1.03
C VAL A 426 25.46 -7.35 -2.50
N ASP A 427 26.65 -7.44 -3.11
CA ASP A 427 26.77 -8.01 -4.45
C ASP A 427 26.50 -9.52 -4.39
N TRP A 428 25.52 -9.97 -5.15
CA TRP A 428 25.02 -11.33 -5.13
C TRP A 428 24.97 -11.94 -6.52
N LYS A 429 25.50 -13.13 -6.68
CA LYS A 429 25.39 -13.90 -7.92
C LYS A 429 24.11 -14.75 -7.86
N LEU A 430 23.20 -14.51 -8.83
CA LEU A 430 21.94 -15.22 -8.98
C LEU A 430 22.12 -16.64 -9.50
#